data_66ca99420c73158407964e298b6fe499
#
_entry.id   66ca99420c73158407964e298b6fe499
#
_cell.length_a   1.000
_cell.length_b   1.000
_cell.length_c   1.000
_cell.angle_alpha   90.00
_cell.angle_beta   90.00
_cell.angle_gamma   90.00
#
_symmetry.space_group_name_H-M   'P 1'
#
loop_
_entity.id
_entity.type
_entity.pdbx_description
1 polymer ?
#
loop_
_entity_poly.entity_id
_entity_poly.type
_entity_poly.pdbx_seq_one_letter_code
_entity_poly.pdbx_strand_id
1 'polypeptide(L)'
;MAGRSRKELNFREKEPKGREDGGLKKHILKFGKDHGVDLVGFAPVERWDEMAEVPPDFRPRAIWPPARTVIVMGLGQPLPLVETTPSIVHKELYDTTNRELDQLAYDLTRYLNRLGHASFFFPRDGYGSLRALRENNLAAFSHVMAAKYAGLGTIGASHNLLTPEFGPRVRLVSVLTAAVISPDAMIREELCIKCAACAKCCPKKAIEMRPDEVIGYYDKTACLAMTEELSARRCYPCGICTKVCPIGKDRLLYPEKGAMKKYLREAKALAANPDDPEYRSWSHLRKYGVAAKK
;
A
#
# COMPACT_ATOMS: atom_id res chain seq x y z
N MET A 1 -25.50 5.71 -17.29
CA MET A 1 -24.46 6.25 -16.38
C MET A 1 -25.16 6.86 -15.17
N ALA A 2 -25.41 6.08 -14.15
CA ALA A 2 -26.01 6.57 -12.92
C ALA A 2 -24.86 7.05 -12.01
N GLY A 3 -24.74 8.38 -11.87
CA GLY A 3 -23.79 8.99 -10.95
C GLY A 3 -24.10 8.51 -9.53
N ARG A 4 -23.11 7.94 -8.84
CA ARG A 4 -23.16 7.76 -7.39
C ARG A 4 -23.43 9.14 -6.78
N SER A 5 -24.63 9.32 -6.25
CA SER A 5 -25.00 10.49 -5.47
C SER A 5 -23.96 10.65 -4.36
N ARG A 6 -23.21 11.76 -4.40
CA ARG A 6 -22.42 12.23 -3.28
C ARG A 6 -23.39 12.41 -2.12
N LYS A 7 -23.39 11.49 -1.16
CA LYS A 7 -24.01 11.77 0.14
C LYS A 7 -23.28 12.97 0.70
N GLU A 8 -23.93 14.13 0.67
CA GLU A 8 -23.44 15.30 1.39
C GLU A 8 -23.28 14.90 2.83
N LEU A 9 -22.04 14.90 3.29
CA LEU A 9 -21.69 14.69 4.68
C LEU A 9 -22.38 15.81 5.49
N ASN A 10 -23.46 15.48 6.15
CA ASN A 10 -24.22 16.43 6.97
C ASN A 10 -23.47 16.64 8.27
N PHE A 11 -22.50 17.57 8.28
CA PHE A 11 -21.60 17.90 9.40
C PHE A 11 -22.25 18.75 10.50
N ARG A 12 -23.57 18.81 10.57
CA ARG A 12 -24.29 19.57 11.62
C ARG A 12 -24.63 18.77 12.86
N GLU A 13 -23.92 17.71 13.18
CA GLU A 13 -24.03 17.12 14.51
C GLU A 13 -23.26 17.97 15.51
N LYS A 14 -23.97 18.45 16.54
CA LYS A 14 -23.44 19.25 17.64
C LYS A 14 -22.30 18.50 18.33
N GLU A 15 -21.18 19.17 18.53
CA GLU A 15 -20.05 18.68 19.32
C GLU A 15 -20.52 18.09 20.64
N PRO A 16 -20.07 16.89 21.04
CA PRO A 16 -20.05 16.50 22.42
C PRO A 16 -18.93 17.30 23.11
N LYS A 17 -19.29 18.27 23.92
CA LYS A 17 -18.36 19.00 24.80
C LYS A 17 -17.66 17.98 25.71
N GLY A 18 -16.36 17.84 25.54
CA GLY A 18 -15.41 17.23 26.46
C GLY A 18 -15.77 15.84 26.94
N ARG A 19 -15.23 14.80 26.26
CA ARG A 19 -14.92 13.50 26.87
C ARG A 19 -14.20 12.57 25.90
N GLU A 20 -13.10 12.02 26.46
CA GLU A 20 -12.49 10.72 26.13
C GLU A 20 -12.39 10.27 24.67
N ASP A 21 -11.19 10.11 24.28
CA ASP A 21 -10.51 9.40 23.21
C ASP A 21 -11.31 8.30 22.47
N GLY A 22 -12.18 7.56 23.13
CA GLY A 22 -13.02 6.51 22.58
C GLY A 22 -14.13 7.01 21.64
N GLY A 23 -14.56 8.26 21.74
CA GLY A 23 -15.59 8.85 20.86
C GLY A 23 -15.02 9.15 19.48
N LEU A 24 -13.90 9.84 19.40
CA LEU A 24 -13.28 10.23 18.13
C LEU A 24 -12.81 9.01 17.35
N LYS A 25 -12.16 8.03 18.00
CA LYS A 25 -11.76 6.77 17.37
C LYS A 25 -12.96 6.04 16.73
N LYS A 26 -14.07 5.93 17.46
CA LYS A 26 -15.30 5.32 16.93
C LYS A 26 -15.85 6.06 15.72
N HIS A 27 -15.82 7.38 15.72
CA HIS A 27 -16.26 8.18 14.58
C HIS A 27 -15.37 7.96 13.36
N ILE A 28 -14.05 7.88 13.52
CA ILE A 28 -13.12 7.62 12.43
C ILE A 28 -13.29 6.20 11.88
N LEU A 29 -13.48 5.20 12.75
CA LEU A 29 -13.77 3.83 12.32
C LEU A 29 -15.10 3.75 11.56
N LYS A 30 -16.13 4.47 12.06
CA LYS A 30 -17.41 4.58 11.35
C LYS A 30 -17.23 5.27 9.99
N PHE A 31 -16.50 6.37 9.94
CA PHE A 31 -16.15 7.04 8.68
C PHE A 31 -15.52 6.04 7.70
N GLY A 32 -14.50 5.30 8.14
CA GLY A 32 -13.86 4.29 7.30
C GLY A 32 -14.85 3.27 6.75
N LYS A 33 -15.70 2.71 7.62
CA LYS A 33 -16.73 1.73 7.24
C LYS A 33 -17.74 2.31 6.24
N ASP A 34 -18.24 3.52 6.48
CA ASP A 34 -19.26 4.17 5.64
C ASP A 34 -18.70 4.54 4.25
N HIS A 35 -17.39 4.68 4.12
CA HIS A 35 -16.70 5.04 2.87
C HIS A 35 -15.96 3.85 2.22
N GLY A 36 -16.15 2.64 2.71
CA GLY A 36 -15.58 1.43 2.11
C GLY A 36 -14.07 1.28 2.32
N VAL A 37 -13.52 1.87 3.38
CA VAL A 37 -12.12 1.65 3.78
C VAL A 37 -12.00 0.26 4.36
N ASP A 38 -11.06 -0.55 3.84
CA ASP A 38 -10.88 -1.93 4.29
C ASP A 38 -10.11 -2.02 5.61
N LEU A 39 -9.13 -1.15 5.81
CA LEU A 39 -8.24 -1.15 6.98
C LEU A 39 -8.12 0.26 7.53
N VAL A 40 -8.26 0.40 8.85
CA VAL A 40 -7.98 1.63 9.59
C VAL A 40 -7.16 1.28 10.82
N GLY A 41 -6.05 1.98 11.04
CA GLY A 41 -5.20 1.76 12.20
C GLY A 41 -4.66 3.07 12.78
N PHE A 42 -4.30 3.04 14.06
CA PHE A 42 -3.90 4.21 14.85
C PHE A 42 -2.56 3.98 15.52
N ALA A 43 -1.59 4.84 15.22
CA ALA A 43 -0.27 4.81 15.84
C ALA A 43 0.00 6.11 16.61
N PRO A 44 0.44 6.06 17.88
CA PRO A 44 0.94 7.22 18.59
C PRO A 44 2.30 7.57 18.00
N VAL A 45 2.62 8.86 17.89
CA VAL A 45 3.87 9.29 17.25
C VAL A 45 5.12 8.87 18.02
N GLU A 46 5.00 8.56 19.30
CA GLU A 46 6.06 8.05 20.19
C GLU A 46 6.68 6.75 19.65
N ARG A 47 5.93 5.92 18.93
CA ARG A 47 6.44 4.67 18.34
C ARG A 47 7.60 4.88 17.39
N TRP A 48 7.66 6.05 16.72
CA TRP A 48 8.80 6.37 15.86
C TRP A 48 10.08 6.64 16.62
N ASP A 49 9.98 7.13 17.86
CA ASP A 49 11.13 7.36 18.73
C ASP A 49 11.59 6.07 19.41
N GLU A 50 10.63 5.25 19.86
CA GLU A 50 10.89 3.97 20.54
C GLU A 50 11.50 2.92 19.59
N MET A 51 11.01 2.81 18.36
CA MET A 51 11.45 1.80 17.40
C MET A 51 12.70 2.21 16.62
N ALA A 52 12.95 3.51 16.45
CA ALA A 52 14.10 4.10 15.78
C ALA A 52 14.43 3.58 14.36
N GLU A 53 13.47 2.89 13.71
CA GLU A 53 13.64 2.30 12.37
C GLU A 53 13.56 3.37 11.25
N VAL A 54 12.98 4.54 11.56
CA VAL A 54 12.81 5.66 10.62
C VAL A 54 13.81 6.75 11.00
N PRO A 55 14.58 7.30 10.02
CA PRO A 55 15.49 8.40 10.29
C PRO A 55 14.79 9.59 10.95
N PRO A 56 15.45 10.34 11.84
CA PRO A 56 14.83 11.40 12.65
C PRO A 56 14.02 12.41 11.83
N ASP A 57 14.56 12.90 10.72
CA ASP A 57 13.93 13.92 9.87
C ASP A 57 12.63 13.46 9.18
N PHE A 58 12.41 12.14 9.10
CA PHE A 58 11.23 11.52 8.50
C PHE A 58 10.19 11.06 9.52
N ARG A 59 10.39 11.39 10.81
CA ARG A 59 9.43 11.06 11.88
C ARG A 59 8.30 12.09 11.92
N PRO A 60 7.08 11.69 12.34
CA PRO A 60 5.92 12.58 12.34
C PRO A 60 6.14 13.94 13.01
N ARG A 61 6.80 13.98 14.19
CA ARG A 61 7.05 15.23 14.92
C ARG A 61 8.10 16.12 14.28
N ALA A 62 9.09 15.55 13.61
CA ALA A 62 10.06 16.33 12.85
C ALA A 62 9.42 16.98 11.62
N ILE A 63 8.51 16.26 10.97
CA ILE A 63 7.77 16.77 9.81
C ILE A 63 6.72 17.80 10.23
N TRP A 64 5.97 17.50 11.30
CA TRP A 64 4.90 18.37 11.80
C TRP A 64 4.81 18.27 13.34
N PRO A 65 5.37 19.25 14.07
CA PRO A 65 5.49 19.19 15.53
C PRO A 65 4.18 19.00 16.32
N PRO A 66 3.01 19.48 15.84
CA PRO A 66 1.74 19.22 16.52
C PRO A 66 1.25 17.78 16.49
N ALA A 67 1.84 16.90 15.65
CA ALA A 67 1.38 15.52 15.51
C ALA A 67 1.39 14.78 16.86
N ARG A 68 0.29 14.05 17.11
CA ARG A 68 0.11 13.16 18.28
C ARG A 68 -0.26 11.74 17.85
N THR A 69 -1.07 11.62 16.80
CA THR A 69 -1.49 10.33 16.24
C THR A 69 -1.32 10.33 14.75
N VAL A 70 -0.90 9.20 14.21
CA VAL A 70 -0.94 8.89 12.78
C VAL A 70 -2.08 7.90 12.55
N ILE A 71 -3.05 8.30 11.72
CA ILE A 71 -4.16 7.46 11.28
C ILE A 71 -3.78 6.91 9.92
N VAL A 72 -3.81 5.59 9.77
CA VAL A 72 -3.53 4.94 8.48
C VAL A 72 -4.79 4.29 7.96
N MET A 73 -5.12 4.57 6.69
CA MET A 73 -6.20 3.91 5.97
C MET A 73 -5.62 3.05 4.85
N GLY A 74 -6.25 1.90 4.62
CA GLY A 74 -5.85 0.97 3.56
C GLY A 74 -7.02 0.49 2.73
N LEU A 75 -6.78 0.36 1.42
CA LEU A 75 -7.70 -0.26 0.48
C LEU A 75 -7.06 -1.51 -0.12
N GLY A 76 -7.76 -2.63 -0.03
CA GLY A 76 -7.37 -3.88 -0.65
C GLY A 76 -7.47 -3.81 -2.17
N GLN A 77 -6.46 -4.35 -2.83
CA GLN A 77 -6.46 -4.49 -4.29
C GLN A 77 -7.02 -5.86 -4.68
N PRO A 78 -8.15 -5.93 -5.40
CA PRO A 78 -8.75 -7.21 -5.77
C PRO A 78 -7.76 -8.14 -6.47
N LEU A 79 -7.55 -9.32 -5.90
CA LEU A 79 -6.55 -10.29 -6.36
C LEU A 79 -6.65 -10.61 -7.87
N PRO A 80 -7.85 -10.78 -8.50
CA PRO A 80 -7.95 -11.02 -9.94
C PRO A 80 -7.32 -9.93 -10.79
N LEU A 81 -7.41 -8.67 -10.37
CA LEU A 81 -6.83 -7.54 -11.09
C LEU A 81 -5.30 -7.49 -10.87
N VAL A 82 -4.84 -7.82 -9.66
CA VAL A 82 -3.39 -7.92 -9.36
C VAL A 82 -2.74 -9.08 -10.14
N GLU A 83 -3.45 -10.18 -10.35
CA GLU A 83 -2.96 -11.33 -11.16
C GLU A 83 -2.59 -10.92 -12.60
N THR A 84 -3.19 -9.85 -13.14
CA THR A 84 -2.88 -9.39 -14.51
C THR A 84 -1.53 -8.68 -14.63
N THR A 85 -0.86 -8.35 -13.52
CA THR A 85 0.37 -7.54 -13.53
C THR A 85 1.54 -8.23 -14.27
N PRO A 86 2.39 -7.48 -14.95
CA PRO A 86 2.25 -6.07 -15.33
C PRO A 86 1.28 -5.89 -16.52
N SER A 87 0.30 -5.01 -16.36
CA SER A 87 -0.72 -4.76 -17.41
C SER A 87 -1.36 -3.39 -17.25
N ILE A 88 -2.09 -2.96 -18.28
CA ILE A 88 -2.92 -1.74 -18.22
C ILE A 88 -4.03 -1.88 -17.16
N VAL A 89 -4.57 -3.07 -16.96
CA VAL A 89 -5.60 -3.34 -15.94
C VAL A 89 -5.06 -3.11 -14.53
N HIS A 90 -3.87 -3.64 -14.26
CA HIS A 90 -3.20 -3.42 -12.97
C HIS A 90 -2.81 -1.94 -12.76
N LYS A 91 -2.38 -1.27 -13.83
CA LYS A 91 -2.09 0.18 -13.78
C LYS A 91 -3.33 0.98 -13.41
N GLU A 92 -4.46 0.72 -14.06
CA GLU A 92 -5.71 1.44 -13.74
C GLU A 92 -6.26 1.09 -12.36
N LEU A 93 -6.09 -0.16 -11.90
CA LEU A 93 -6.35 -0.54 -10.51
C LEU A 93 -5.52 0.32 -9.54
N TYR A 94 -4.21 0.38 -9.78
CA TYR A 94 -3.28 1.16 -8.95
C TYR A 94 -3.68 2.63 -8.88
N ASP A 95 -3.94 3.25 -10.01
CA ASP A 95 -4.30 4.67 -10.09
C ASP A 95 -5.66 4.96 -9.45
N THR A 96 -6.65 4.08 -9.67
CA THR A 96 -7.99 4.23 -9.09
C THR A 96 -7.95 4.12 -7.58
N THR A 97 -7.30 3.08 -7.04
CA THR A 97 -7.14 2.90 -5.59
C THR A 97 -6.41 4.08 -4.96
N ASN A 98 -5.39 4.59 -5.63
CA ASN A 98 -4.63 5.75 -5.14
C ASN A 98 -5.47 7.03 -5.10
N ARG A 99 -6.26 7.32 -6.14
CA ARG A 99 -7.15 8.50 -6.16
C ARG A 99 -8.22 8.41 -5.07
N GLU A 100 -8.76 7.22 -4.84
CA GLU A 100 -9.73 6.99 -3.78
C GLU A 100 -9.13 7.22 -2.40
N LEU A 101 -7.92 6.72 -2.15
CA LEU A 101 -7.19 6.95 -0.89
C LEU A 101 -6.91 8.43 -0.65
N ASP A 102 -6.48 9.19 -1.66
CA ASP A 102 -6.25 10.63 -1.51
C ASP A 102 -7.53 11.37 -1.17
N GLN A 103 -8.66 11.01 -1.80
CA GLN A 103 -9.97 11.61 -1.51
C GLN A 103 -10.42 11.29 -0.08
N LEU A 104 -10.28 10.03 0.34
CA LEU A 104 -10.60 9.59 1.71
C LEU A 104 -9.76 10.33 2.75
N ALA A 105 -8.46 10.46 2.50
CA ALA A 105 -7.55 11.16 3.41
C ALA A 105 -7.86 12.66 3.49
N TYR A 106 -8.18 13.29 2.36
CA TYR A 106 -8.62 14.67 2.32
C TYR A 106 -9.93 14.90 3.09
N ASP A 107 -10.92 14.03 2.90
CA ASP A 107 -12.21 14.14 3.58
C ASP A 107 -12.08 13.91 5.08
N LEU A 108 -11.30 12.91 5.52
CA LEU A 108 -11.00 12.69 6.93
C LEU A 108 -10.24 13.89 7.54
N THR A 109 -9.26 14.43 6.84
CA THR A 109 -8.51 15.61 7.27
C THR A 109 -9.44 16.80 7.47
N ARG A 110 -10.34 17.07 6.52
CA ARG A 110 -11.34 18.14 6.64
C ARG A 110 -12.28 17.93 7.83
N TYR A 111 -12.71 16.69 8.02
CA TYR A 111 -13.57 16.32 9.15
C TYR A 111 -12.88 16.63 10.49
N LEU A 112 -11.65 16.16 10.67
CA LEU A 112 -10.89 16.40 11.89
C LEU A 112 -10.62 17.89 12.16
N ASN A 113 -10.25 18.65 11.14
CA ASN A 113 -10.04 20.10 11.27
C ASN A 113 -11.32 20.86 11.66
N ARG A 114 -12.49 20.43 11.17
CA ARG A 114 -13.78 21.03 11.58
C ARG A 114 -14.15 20.71 13.03
N LEU A 115 -13.67 19.58 13.56
CA LEU A 115 -13.80 19.23 14.99
C LEU A 115 -12.78 19.95 15.88
N GLY A 116 -11.92 20.81 15.31
CA GLY A 116 -10.88 21.54 16.06
C GLY A 116 -9.58 20.74 16.24
N HIS A 117 -9.45 19.56 15.61
CA HIS A 117 -8.23 18.77 15.63
C HIS A 117 -7.38 19.06 14.39
N ALA A 118 -6.40 19.92 14.53
CA ALA A 118 -5.46 20.22 13.43
C ALA A 118 -4.92 18.92 12.83
N SER A 119 -5.05 18.79 11.52
CA SER A 119 -4.68 17.55 10.82
C SER A 119 -4.28 17.85 9.38
N PHE A 120 -3.39 17.03 8.84
CA PHE A 120 -3.08 17.00 7.41
C PHE A 120 -2.76 15.58 6.95
N PHE A 121 -2.85 15.31 5.66
CA PHE A 121 -2.52 13.99 5.10
C PHE A 121 -1.28 14.04 4.22
N PHE A 122 -0.57 12.91 4.17
CA PHE A 122 0.39 12.67 3.10
C PHE A 122 -0.31 11.97 1.94
N PRO A 123 -0.11 12.44 0.69
CA PRO A 123 -0.63 11.73 -0.47
C PRO A 123 0.02 10.35 -0.58
N ARG A 124 -0.71 9.37 -1.11
CA ARG A 124 -0.28 7.96 -1.26
C ARG A 124 1.02 7.79 -2.07
N ASP A 125 1.37 8.75 -2.92
CA ASP A 125 2.63 8.81 -3.67
C ASP A 125 3.34 10.14 -3.41
N GLY A 126 4.34 10.12 -2.53
CA GLY A 126 5.06 11.32 -2.10
C GLY A 126 6.17 11.79 -3.05
N TYR A 127 6.28 11.23 -4.26
CA TYR A 127 7.43 11.50 -5.15
C TYR A 127 7.15 12.53 -6.24
N GLY A 128 5.89 12.82 -6.55
CA GLY A 128 5.49 13.73 -7.62
C GLY A 128 5.79 13.24 -9.05
N SER A 129 6.94 12.64 -9.31
CA SER A 129 7.31 12.08 -10.62
C SER A 129 8.37 10.97 -10.50
N LEU A 130 8.48 10.13 -11.56
CA LEU A 130 9.55 9.13 -11.64
C LEU A 130 10.96 9.78 -11.68
N ARG A 131 11.08 10.99 -12.24
CA ARG A 131 12.32 11.74 -12.24
C ARG A 131 12.74 12.13 -10.83
N ALA A 132 11.82 12.67 -10.04
CA ALA A 132 12.08 13.01 -8.64
C ALA A 132 12.48 11.78 -7.83
N LEU A 133 11.81 10.63 -8.06
CA LEU A 133 12.15 9.36 -7.42
C LEU A 133 13.55 8.86 -7.79
N ARG A 134 14.03 9.13 -9.00
CA ARG A 134 15.39 8.78 -9.42
C ARG A 134 16.44 9.63 -8.72
N GLU A 135 16.18 10.92 -8.56
CA GLU A 135 17.09 11.87 -7.90
C GLU A 135 17.11 11.68 -6.38
N ASN A 136 15.95 11.38 -5.79
CA ASN A 136 15.81 11.07 -4.38
C ASN A 136 14.80 9.94 -4.16
N ASN A 137 15.29 8.76 -3.86
CA ASN A 137 14.47 7.56 -3.68
C ASN A 137 13.88 7.42 -2.25
N LEU A 138 13.77 8.52 -1.51
CA LEU A 138 13.13 8.60 -0.21
C LEU A 138 11.81 9.35 -0.33
N ALA A 139 10.74 8.75 0.16
CA ALA A 139 9.47 9.44 0.32
C ALA A 139 9.51 10.39 1.52
N ALA A 140 8.81 11.51 1.45
CA ALA A 140 8.69 12.45 2.56
C ALA A 140 8.11 11.78 3.83
N PHE A 141 7.29 10.74 3.66
CA PHE A 141 6.72 9.96 4.74
C PHE A 141 6.50 8.49 4.31
N SER A 142 6.77 7.54 5.22
CA SER A 142 6.61 6.12 4.93
C SER A 142 5.26 5.59 5.42
N HIS A 143 4.30 5.44 4.52
CA HIS A 143 3.01 4.79 4.82
C HIS A 143 3.16 3.34 5.28
N VAL A 144 4.17 2.62 4.78
CA VAL A 144 4.46 1.23 5.16
C VAL A 144 4.88 1.15 6.63
N MET A 145 5.78 2.03 7.07
CA MET A 145 6.18 2.09 8.48
C MET A 145 5.02 2.55 9.37
N ALA A 146 4.27 3.56 8.92
CA ALA A 146 3.09 4.01 9.64
C ALA A 146 2.06 2.89 9.83
N ALA A 147 1.81 2.08 8.81
CA ALA A 147 0.88 0.97 8.87
C ALA A 147 1.37 -0.16 9.79
N LYS A 148 2.69 -0.47 9.80
CA LYS A 148 3.31 -1.37 10.78
C LYS A 148 3.07 -0.87 12.19
N TYR A 149 3.36 0.40 12.44
CA TYR A 149 3.19 1.01 13.76
C TYR A 149 1.73 1.17 14.17
N ALA A 150 0.81 1.26 13.20
CA ALA A 150 -0.64 1.27 13.44
C ALA A 150 -1.25 -0.14 13.59
N GLY A 151 -0.42 -1.21 13.64
CA GLY A 151 -0.88 -2.58 13.87
C GLY A 151 -1.59 -3.23 12.68
N LEU A 152 -1.44 -2.70 11.46
CA LEU A 152 -2.11 -3.25 10.28
C LEU A 152 -1.38 -4.45 9.65
N GLY A 153 -0.11 -4.67 10.01
CA GLY A 153 0.68 -5.76 9.45
C GLY A 153 2.14 -5.73 9.85
N THR A 154 2.94 -6.58 9.21
CA THR A 154 4.40 -6.61 9.33
C THR A 154 5.06 -6.37 7.96
N ILE A 155 6.34 -5.99 7.94
CA ILE A 155 7.05 -5.75 6.68
C ILE A 155 7.71 -7.05 6.22
N GLY A 156 7.41 -7.48 5.00
CA GLY A 156 8.01 -8.69 4.44
C GLY A 156 9.30 -8.44 3.66
N ALA A 157 9.91 -9.52 3.17
CA ALA A 157 11.16 -9.50 2.41
C ALA A 157 11.13 -8.59 1.16
N SER A 158 9.96 -8.31 0.63
CA SER A 158 9.77 -7.39 -0.51
C SER A 158 9.63 -5.92 -0.12
N HIS A 159 9.87 -5.56 1.15
CA HIS A 159 9.64 -4.23 1.72
C HIS A 159 8.19 -3.71 1.64
N ASN A 160 7.24 -4.57 1.25
CA ASN A 160 5.82 -4.25 1.34
C ASN A 160 5.29 -4.58 2.74
N LEU A 161 4.28 -3.82 3.17
CA LEU A 161 3.44 -4.24 4.29
C LEU A 161 2.73 -5.54 3.90
N LEU A 162 2.70 -6.49 4.80
CA LEU A 162 1.88 -7.70 4.71
C LEU A 162 0.76 -7.57 5.74
N THR A 163 -0.48 -7.61 5.29
CA THR A 163 -1.65 -7.63 6.17
C THR A 163 -2.23 -9.05 6.24
N PRO A 164 -2.90 -9.43 7.34
CA PRO A 164 -3.55 -10.73 7.43
C PRO A 164 -4.62 -10.94 6.35
N GLU A 165 -5.33 -9.85 5.96
CA GLU A 165 -6.44 -9.89 5.01
C GLU A 165 -5.97 -9.99 3.57
N PHE A 166 -5.05 -9.10 3.17
CA PHE A 166 -4.67 -8.88 1.76
C PHE A 166 -3.21 -9.21 1.47
N GLY A 167 -2.41 -9.62 2.47
CA GLY A 167 -0.97 -9.70 2.28
C GLY A 167 -0.45 -8.34 1.79
N PRO A 168 0.38 -8.30 0.72
CA PRO A 168 0.91 -7.04 0.18
C PRO A 168 -0.03 -6.35 -0.82
N ARG A 169 -1.24 -6.88 -1.07
CA ARG A 169 -2.22 -6.35 -2.02
C ARG A 169 -3.09 -5.30 -1.37
N VAL A 170 -2.45 -4.28 -0.83
CA VAL A 170 -3.07 -3.14 -0.15
C VAL A 170 -2.35 -1.85 -0.54
N ARG A 171 -3.10 -0.78 -0.73
CA ARG A 171 -2.56 0.58 -0.85
C ARG A 171 -2.90 1.35 0.41
N LEU A 172 -2.04 2.27 0.78
CA LEU A 172 -2.08 2.96 2.07
C LEU A 172 -2.04 4.48 1.88
N VAL A 173 -2.69 5.18 2.81
CA VAL A 173 -2.57 6.62 2.99
C VAL A 173 -2.52 6.93 4.48
N SER A 174 -1.92 8.05 4.86
CA SER A 174 -1.77 8.43 6.28
C SER A 174 -2.23 9.87 6.52
N VAL A 175 -2.94 10.06 7.64
CA VAL A 175 -3.35 11.35 8.16
C VAL A 175 -2.65 11.57 9.51
N LEU A 176 -1.93 12.68 9.65
CA LEU A 176 -1.35 13.12 10.89
C LEU A 176 -2.34 14.06 11.58
N THR A 177 -2.57 13.87 12.87
CA THR A 177 -3.49 14.69 13.67
C THR A 177 -2.88 15.10 15.00
N ALA A 178 -3.24 16.30 15.47
CA ALA A 178 -2.95 16.78 16.82
C ALA A 178 -3.86 16.13 17.88
N ALA A 179 -4.90 15.40 17.48
CA ALA A 179 -5.72 14.63 18.38
C ALA A 179 -4.92 13.48 19.00
N VAL A 180 -5.12 13.25 20.31
CA VAL A 180 -4.64 12.05 20.99
C VAL A 180 -5.72 10.99 20.84
N ILE A 181 -5.41 9.90 20.14
CA ILE A 181 -6.34 8.80 19.89
C ILE A 181 -5.71 7.52 20.43
N SER A 182 -6.51 6.68 21.10
CA SER A 182 -6.01 5.41 21.64
C SER A 182 -5.42 4.53 20.54
N PRO A 183 -4.15 4.07 20.70
CA PRO A 183 -3.44 3.34 19.67
C PRO A 183 -3.97 1.91 19.49
N ASP A 184 -3.75 1.33 18.32
CA ASP A 184 -3.94 -0.10 18.13
C ASP A 184 -2.68 -0.89 18.51
N ALA A 185 -2.85 -2.13 18.94
CA ALA A 185 -1.75 -3.02 19.22
C ALA A 185 -0.99 -3.38 17.94
N MET A 186 0.34 -3.37 17.99
CA MET A 186 1.14 -3.82 16.87
C MET A 186 1.07 -5.36 16.73
N ILE A 187 1.07 -5.85 15.49
CA ILE A 187 1.25 -7.27 15.21
C ILE A 187 2.70 -7.64 15.52
N ARG A 188 2.89 -8.61 16.42
CA ARG A 188 4.22 -9.08 16.85
C ARG A 188 4.73 -10.25 16.03
N GLU A 189 3.83 -11.09 15.55
CA GLU A 189 4.16 -12.27 14.76
C GLU A 189 4.44 -11.87 13.31
N GLU A 190 5.61 -12.29 12.80
CA GLU A 190 6.00 -11.99 11.41
C GLU A 190 5.13 -12.77 10.43
N LEU A 191 4.43 -12.04 9.56
CA LEU A 191 3.57 -12.64 8.53
C LEU A 191 4.37 -13.23 7.36
N CYS A 192 5.59 -12.76 7.15
CA CYS A 192 6.45 -13.24 6.06
C CYS A 192 7.01 -14.64 6.35
N ILE A 193 6.59 -15.63 5.58
CA ILE A 193 7.07 -17.03 5.70
C ILE A 193 8.41 -17.30 5.00
N LYS A 194 9.14 -16.28 4.59
CA LYS A 194 10.46 -16.36 3.93
C LYS A 194 10.51 -17.30 2.69
N CYS A 195 9.42 -17.44 1.95
CA CYS A 195 9.31 -18.35 0.79
C CYS A 195 10.16 -17.94 -0.41
N ALA A 196 10.72 -16.75 -0.41
CA ALA A 196 11.56 -16.15 -1.46
C ALA A 196 10.87 -15.99 -2.84
N ALA A 197 9.54 -16.15 -2.96
CA ALA A 197 8.83 -16.02 -4.24
C ALA A 197 9.01 -14.62 -4.84
N CYS A 198 8.93 -13.56 -4.01
CA CYS A 198 9.12 -12.18 -4.43
C CYS A 198 10.53 -11.94 -5.02
N ALA A 199 11.57 -12.50 -4.42
CA ALA A 199 12.95 -12.40 -4.91
C ALA A 199 13.15 -13.19 -6.21
N LYS A 200 12.71 -14.45 -6.25
CA LYS A 200 12.87 -15.36 -7.40
C LYS A 200 12.10 -14.90 -8.64
N CYS A 201 10.93 -14.28 -8.45
CA CYS A 201 10.12 -13.77 -9.56
C CYS A 201 10.41 -12.31 -9.92
N CYS A 202 11.29 -11.61 -9.19
CA CYS A 202 11.64 -10.22 -9.47
C CYS A 202 12.37 -10.11 -10.82
N PRO A 203 11.83 -9.40 -11.84
CA PRO A 203 12.45 -9.32 -13.16
C PRO A 203 13.79 -8.60 -13.17
N LYS A 204 14.04 -7.72 -12.20
CA LYS A 204 15.30 -6.98 -12.04
C LYS A 204 16.16 -7.52 -10.89
N LYS A 205 15.77 -8.64 -10.25
CA LYS A 205 16.48 -9.21 -9.10
C LYS A 205 16.75 -8.17 -7.98
N ALA A 206 15.81 -7.24 -7.83
CA ALA A 206 15.94 -6.11 -6.89
C ALA A 206 15.75 -6.52 -5.41
N ILE A 207 15.38 -7.77 -5.13
CA ILE A 207 15.13 -8.27 -3.78
C ILE A 207 16.12 -9.40 -3.51
N GLU A 208 16.95 -9.22 -2.49
CA GLU A 208 17.87 -10.23 -2.00
C GLU A 208 17.42 -10.73 -0.62
N MET A 209 17.28 -12.05 -0.48
CA MET A 209 16.92 -12.66 0.79
C MET A 209 18.13 -12.76 1.70
N ARG A 210 17.95 -12.43 2.98
CA ARG A 210 18.96 -12.63 4.02
C ARG A 210 18.53 -13.79 4.93
N PRO A 211 19.46 -14.69 5.29
CA PRO A 211 19.11 -15.89 6.07
C PRO A 211 18.45 -15.57 7.42
N ASP A 212 19.00 -14.60 8.13
CA ASP A 212 18.65 -14.30 9.53
C ASP A 212 17.62 -13.16 9.65
N GLU A 213 17.31 -12.46 8.55
CA GLU A 213 16.39 -11.32 8.55
C GLU A 213 15.11 -11.65 7.79
N VAL A 214 13.98 -11.07 8.21
CA VAL A 214 12.71 -11.12 7.43
C VAL A 214 12.76 -10.13 6.28
N ILE A 215 13.25 -8.92 6.56
CA ILE A 215 13.39 -7.85 5.58
C ILE A 215 14.71 -8.03 4.86
N GLY A 216 14.66 -8.42 3.58
CA GLY A 216 15.85 -8.58 2.74
C GLY A 216 16.46 -7.25 2.32
N TYR A 217 17.55 -7.32 1.56
CA TYR A 217 18.06 -6.14 0.86
C TYR A 217 17.18 -5.83 -0.36
N TYR A 218 16.92 -4.55 -0.57
CA TYR A 218 16.08 -4.07 -1.66
C TYR A 218 16.76 -2.96 -2.46
N ASP A 219 17.14 -3.29 -3.70
CA ASP A 219 17.66 -2.33 -4.66
C ASP A 219 16.53 -1.50 -5.27
N LYS A 220 16.30 -0.33 -4.69
CA LYS A 220 15.28 0.62 -5.17
C LYS A 220 15.56 1.11 -6.59
N THR A 221 16.81 1.24 -6.98
CA THR A 221 17.22 1.72 -8.30
C THR A 221 16.89 0.70 -9.38
N ALA A 222 17.20 -0.57 -9.15
CA ALA A 222 16.82 -1.65 -10.06
C ALA A 222 15.29 -1.78 -10.19
N CYS A 223 14.55 -1.65 -9.09
CA CYS A 223 13.09 -1.66 -9.13
C CYS A 223 12.53 -0.45 -9.89
N LEU A 224 13.09 0.74 -9.71
CA LEU A 224 12.69 1.96 -10.42
C LEU A 224 12.91 1.80 -11.93
N ALA A 225 14.05 1.26 -12.37
CA ALA A 225 14.33 1.00 -13.76
C ALA A 225 13.26 0.13 -14.43
N MET A 226 12.76 -0.91 -13.72
CA MET A 226 11.61 -1.69 -14.22
C MET A 226 10.34 -0.86 -14.34
N THR A 227 10.07 0.01 -13.36
CA THR A 227 8.90 0.89 -13.38
C THR A 227 8.95 1.85 -14.55
N GLU A 228 10.12 2.40 -14.88
CA GLU A 228 10.32 3.28 -16.04
C GLU A 228 10.10 2.57 -17.38
N GLU A 229 10.64 1.35 -17.53
CA GLU A 229 10.40 0.52 -18.72
C GLU A 229 8.90 0.24 -18.92
N LEU A 230 8.18 -0.04 -17.83
CA LEU A 230 6.75 -0.29 -17.87
C LEU A 230 5.93 0.99 -18.05
N SER A 231 6.41 2.13 -17.57
CA SER A 231 5.77 3.43 -17.76
C SER A 231 5.64 3.78 -19.24
N ALA A 232 6.70 3.56 -20.02
CA ALA A 232 6.67 3.73 -21.48
C ALA A 232 5.59 2.88 -22.18
N ARG A 233 5.15 1.80 -21.51
CA ARG A 233 4.15 0.84 -22.00
C ARG A 233 2.80 0.97 -21.29
N ARG A 234 2.62 1.96 -20.43
CA ARG A 234 1.42 2.15 -19.60
C ARG A 234 1.04 0.94 -18.75
N CYS A 235 2.01 0.20 -18.24
CA CYS A 235 1.82 -1.04 -17.47
C CYS A 235 2.47 -0.98 -16.06
N TYR A 236 2.81 0.20 -15.56
CA TYR A 236 3.42 0.38 -14.23
C TYR A 236 2.35 0.55 -13.12
N PRO A 237 2.69 0.27 -11.86
CA PRO A 237 3.94 -0.31 -11.38
C PRO A 237 4.07 -1.79 -11.75
N CYS A 238 5.27 -2.36 -11.58
CA CYS A 238 5.53 -3.77 -11.88
C CYS A 238 4.61 -4.73 -11.11
N GLY A 239 4.50 -4.59 -9.78
CA GLY A 239 3.57 -5.35 -8.94
C GLY A 239 3.83 -6.86 -8.82
N ILE A 240 4.89 -7.43 -9.42
CA ILE A 240 5.14 -8.88 -9.40
C ILE A 240 5.36 -9.41 -7.98
N CYS A 241 6.14 -8.70 -7.14
CA CYS A 241 6.35 -9.10 -5.75
C CYS A 241 5.03 -9.12 -4.94
N THR A 242 4.09 -8.23 -5.26
CA THR A 242 2.74 -8.18 -4.70
C THR A 242 1.88 -9.36 -5.18
N LYS A 243 1.92 -9.64 -6.50
CA LYS A 243 1.20 -10.74 -7.13
C LYS A 243 1.58 -12.10 -6.54
N VAL A 244 2.88 -12.40 -6.46
CA VAL A 244 3.38 -13.75 -6.13
C VAL A 244 3.36 -14.07 -4.64
N CYS A 245 3.14 -13.09 -3.77
CA CYS A 245 3.15 -13.30 -2.33
C CYS A 245 1.98 -14.17 -1.88
N PRO A 246 2.23 -15.29 -1.15
CA PRO A 246 1.19 -16.21 -0.72
C PRO A 246 0.39 -15.71 0.50
N ILE A 247 0.84 -14.63 1.15
CA ILE A 247 0.21 -14.11 2.37
C ILE A 247 -1.07 -13.33 2.01
N GLY A 248 -2.09 -13.47 2.86
CA GLY A 248 -3.37 -12.79 2.77
C GLY A 248 -4.55 -13.77 2.63
N LYS A 249 -5.64 -13.53 3.37
CA LYS A 249 -6.90 -14.31 3.28
C LYS A 249 -7.56 -14.23 1.91
N ASP A 250 -7.33 -13.14 1.16
CA ASP A 250 -7.80 -12.95 -0.22
C ASP A 250 -7.31 -14.05 -1.18
N ARG A 251 -6.21 -14.76 -0.83
CA ARG A 251 -5.75 -15.95 -1.57
C ARG A 251 -6.76 -17.09 -1.60
N LEU A 252 -7.72 -17.09 -0.69
CA LEU A 252 -8.81 -18.09 -0.70
C LEU A 252 -9.73 -17.97 -1.92
N LEU A 253 -9.72 -16.83 -2.62
CA LEU A 253 -10.40 -16.67 -3.92
C LEU A 253 -9.82 -17.58 -5.01
N TYR A 254 -8.56 -18.00 -4.86
CA TYR A 254 -7.86 -18.91 -5.75
C TYR A 254 -7.13 -19.98 -4.93
N PRO A 255 -7.85 -20.97 -4.40
CA PRO A 255 -7.29 -21.99 -3.50
C PRO A 255 -6.44 -23.02 -4.26
N GLU A 256 -5.45 -22.58 -5.02
CA GLU A 256 -4.53 -23.47 -5.74
C GLU A 256 -3.42 -23.97 -4.81
N LYS A 257 -3.36 -25.29 -4.63
CA LYS A 257 -2.19 -25.93 -4.02
C LYS A 257 -0.96 -25.67 -4.89
N GLY A 258 0.01 -24.93 -4.35
CA GLY A 258 1.27 -24.65 -5.06
C GLY A 258 1.32 -23.36 -5.89
N ALA A 259 0.55 -22.35 -5.53
CA ALA A 259 0.56 -21.01 -6.19
C ALA A 259 1.98 -20.49 -6.49
N MET A 260 2.93 -20.67 -5.56
CA MET A 260 4.31 -20.26 -5.78
C MET A 260 4.97 -21.03 -6.95
N LYS A 261 4.74 -22.34 -7.07
CA LYS A 261 5.28 -23.13 -8.20
C LYS A 261 4.71 -22.66 -9.53
N LYS A 262 3.42 -22.31 -9.56
CA LYS A 262 2.75 -21.71 -10.72
C LYS A 262 3.45 -20.44 -11.17
N TYR A 263 3.68 -19.49 -10.27
CA TYR A 263 4.31 -18.20 -10.62
C TYR A 263 5.77 -18.35 -11.05
N LEU A 264 6.53 -19.25 -10.45
CA LEU A 264 7.90 -19.53 -10.89
C LEU A 264 7.93 -20.17 -12.28
N ARG A 265 6.99 -21.09 -12.58
CA ARG A 265 6.83 -21.69 -13.90
C ARG A 265 6.43 -20.64 -14.93
N GLU A 266 5.43 -19.79 -14.62
CA GLU A 266 5.02 -18.67 -15.46
C GLU A 266 6.18 -17.73 -15.76
N ALA A 267 6.92 -17.30 -14.75
CA ALA A 267 8.06 -16.40 -14.92
C ALA A 267 9.13 -17.00 -15.84
N LYS A 268 9.44 -18.29 -15.67
CA LYS A 268 10.41 -19.02 -16.52
C LYS A 268 9.91 -19.15 -17.97
N ALA A 269 8.65 -19.55 -18.16
CA ALA A 269 8.07 -19.73 -19.50
C ALA A 269 8.03 -18.40 -20.26
N LEU A 270 7.54 -17.33 -19.63
CA LEU A 270 7.45 -16.01 -20.26
C LEU A 270 8.81 -15.33 -20.49
N ALA A 271 9.84 -15.69 -19.72
CA ALA A 271 11.21 -15.25 -19.98
C ALA A 271 11.80 -15.92 -21.24
N ALA A 272 11.45 -17.20 -21.45
CA ALA A 272 11.88 -17.95 -22.64
C ALA A 272 11.04 -17.59 -23.88
N ASN A 273 9.73 -17.48 -23.73
CA ASN A 273 8.79 -17.14 -24.80
C ASN A 273 7.71 -16.17 -24.26
N PRO A 274 7.79 -14.87 -24.54
CA PRO A 274 6.78 -13.90 -24.12
C PRO A 274 5.36 -14.18 -24.66
N ASP A 275 5.24 -15.02 -25.67
CA ASP A 275 4.00 -15.43 -26.31
C ASP A 275 3.59 -16.88 -25.99
N ASP A 276 4.12 -17.43 -24.90
CA ASP A 276 3.85 -18.80 -24.49
C ASP A 276 2.34 -19.10 -24.47
N PRO A 277 1.88 -20.16 -25.18
CA PRO A 277 0.45 -20.47 -25.31
C PRO A 277 -0.25 -20.81 -24.01
N GLU A 278 0.45 -21.38 -23.02
CA GLU A 278 -0.10 -21.72 -21.70
C GLU A 278 -0.54 -20.45 -20.94
N TYR A 279 0.14 -19.32 -21.22
CA TYR A 279 -0.11 -18.03 -20.56
C TYR A 279 -0.78 -16.99 -21.46
N ARG A 280 -1.41 -17.41 -22.54
CA ARG A 280 -2.03 -16.54 -23.55
C ARG A 280 -3.07 -15.58 -23.00
N SER A 281 -3.90 -16.02 -22.06
CA SER A 281 -4.92 -15.19 -21.44
C SER A 281 -4.35 -13.94 -20.75
N TRP A 282 -3.15 -14.06 -20.18
CA TRP A 282 -2.45 -12.95 -19.57
C TRP A 282 -1.66 -12.11 -20.57
N SER A 283 -1.14 -12.73 -21.64
CA SER A 283 -0.36 -12.00 -22.65
C SER A 283 -1.19 -10.98 -23.40
N HIS A 284 -2.49 -11.21 -23.64
CA HIS A 284 -3.38 -10.19 -24.21
C HIS A 284 -3.40 -8.91 -23.38
N LEU A 285 -3.70 -9.04 -22.06
CA LEU A 285 -3.76 -7.89 -21.14
C LEU A 285 -2.40 -7.20 -20.95
N ARG A 286 -1.30 -7.96 -21.02
CA ARG A 286 0.06 -7.44 -20.88
C ARG A 286 0.57 -6.75 -22.14
N LYS A 287 0.07 -7.12 -23.31
CA LYS A 287 0.42 -6.49 -24.59
C LYS A 287 -0.46 -5.30 -24.94
N TYR A 288 -1.65 -5.23 -24.38
CA TYR A 288 -2.57 -4.13 -24.62
C TYR A 288 -1.94 -2.79 -24.20
N GLY A 289 -2.02 -1.81 -25.10
CA GLY A 289 -1.43 -0.48 -24.86
C GLY A 289 0.07 -0.38 -25.11
N VAL A 290 0.74 -1.49 -25.47
CA VAL A 290 2.13 -1.45 -25.98
C VAL A 290 2.10 -0.95 -27.41
N ALA A 291 2.85 0.13 -27.71
CA ALA A 291 3.08 0.53 -29.09
C ALA A 291 3.63 -0.66 -29.87
N ALA A 292 3.01 -1.00 -31.00
CA ALA A 292 3.56 -2.00 -31.90
C ALA A 292 5.01 -1.60 -32.22
N LYS A 293 5.94 -2.51 -32.04
CA LYS A 293 7.30 -2.30 -32.57
C LYS A 293 7.12 -2.05 -34.06
N LYS A 294 7.49 -0.83 -34.50
CA LYS A 294 7.64 -0.52 -35.92
C LYS A 294 8.74 -1.39 -36.51
#